data_febff88e5b886690c8af5685cc02ab0f
#
_entry.id   febff88e5b886690c8af5685cc02ab0f
#
_cell.length_a   1.000
_cell.length_b   1.000
_cell.length_c   1.000
_cell.angle_alpha   90.00
_cell.angle_beta   90.00
_cell.angle_gamma   90.00
#
_symmetry.space_group_name_H-M   'P 1'
#
loop_
_entity.id
_entity.type
_entity.pdbx_description
1 polymer ?
#
loop_
_entity_poly.entity_id
_entity_poly.type
_entity_poly.pdbx_seq_one_letter_code
_entity_poly.pdbx_strand_id
1 'polypeptide(L)'
;MQTIHMSDIYGQYLTLKDEIDTAMQEVIKSTQFIKSGKVIDFEKKLSEYLNTNVIACGNGTDALQIAFMALGLQPGDEVITT
;
A
#
# COMPACT_ATOMS: atom_id res chain seq x y z
N MET A 1 -24.80 6.23 -26.41
CA MET A 1 -25.06 5.92 -24.98
C MET A 1 -23.79 6.12 -24.21
N GLN A 2 -23.82 6.84 -23.12
CA GLN A 2 -22.64 7.04 -22.27
C GLN A 2 -22.41 5.80 -21.40
N THR A 3 -21.17 5.27 -21.40
CA THR A 3 -20.81 4.15 -20.52
C THR A 3 -20.65 4.66 -19.09
N ILE A 4 -21.36 4.02 -18.16
CA ILE A 4 -21.23 4.31 -16.73
C ILE A 4 -20.31 3.24 -16.13
N HIS A 5 -19.20 3.67 -15.54
CA HIS A 5 -18.26 2.79 -14.86
C HIS A 5 -18.63 2.65 -13.38
N MET A 6 -18.34 1.48 -12.78
CA MET A 6 -18.60 1.23 -11.36
C MET A 6 -17.77 2.15 -10.43
N SER A 7 -16.61 2.59 -10.89
CA SER A 7 -15.73 3.51 -10.15
C SER A 7 -15.05 4.46 -11.11
N ASP A 8 -14.87 5.70 -10.69
CA ASP A 8 -14.16 6.73 -11.45
C ASP A 8 -12.77 6.98 -10.84
N ILE A 9 -11.91 5.99 -10.95
CA ILE A 9 -10.53 6.07 -10.44
C ILE A 9 -9.73 7.15 -11.18
N TYR A 10 -9.99 7.33 -12.48
CA TYR A 10 -9.32 8.36 -13.27
C TYR A 10 -9.73 9.77 -12.84
N GLY A 11 -11.01 9.99 -12.57
CA GLY A 11 -11.48 11.27 -12.02
C GLY A 11 -10.84 11.59 -10.67
N GLN A 12 -10.72 10.60 -9.80
CA GLN A 12 -9.99 10.76 -8.53
C GLN A 12 -8.52 11.13 -8.75
N TYR A 13 -7.83 10.45 -9.68
CA TYR A 13 -6.45 10.82 -10.04
C TYR A 13 -6.36 12.27 -10.52
N LEU A 14 -7.28 12.73 -11.37
CA LEU A 14 -7.27 14.09 -11.89
C LEU A 14 -7.32 15.16 -10.78
N THR A 15 -8.02 14.89 -9.69
CA THR A 15 -8.08 15.82 -8.54
C THR A 15 -6.76 15.92 -7.77
N LEU A 16 -5.92 14.89 -7.84
CA LEU A 16 -4.64 14.79 -7.14
C LEU A 16 -3.44 14.75 -8.10
N LYS A 17 -3.69 15.01 -9.38
CA LYS A 17 -2.73 14.80 -10.46
C LYS A 17 -1.37 15.44 -10.20
N ASP A 18 -1.35 16.70 -9.85
CA ASP A 18 -0.10 17.45 -9.69
C ASP A 18 0.75 16.90 -8.53
N GLU A 19 0.11 16.52 -7.43
CA GLU A 19 0.77 15.92 -6.28
C GLU A 19 1.33 14.53 -6.61
N ILE A 20 0.53 13.68 -7.27
CA ILE A 20 0.92 12.32 -7.66
C ILE A 20 2.06 12.35 -8.67
N ASP A 21 1.93 13.13 -9.73
CA ASP A 21 2.92 13.21 -10.79
C ASP A 21 4.26 13.78 -10.27
N THR A 22 4.20 14.80 -9.40
CA THR A 22 5.39 15.35 -8.76
C THR A 22 6.07 14.32 -7.88
N ALA A 23 5.33 13.61 -7.02
CA ALA A 23 5.87 12.59 -6.14
C ALA A 23 6.53 11.43 -6.91
N MET A 24 5.89 10.99 -8.01
CA MET A 24 6.46 9.96 -8.88
C MET A 24 7.77 10.42 -9.55
N GLN A 25 7.80 11.65 -10.07
CA GLN A 25 9.00 12.20 -10.69
C GLN A 25 10.16 12.35 -9.70
N GLU A 26 9.88 12.76 -8.47
CA GLU A 26 10.90 12.82 -7.41
C GLU A 26 11.52 11.46 -7.14
N VAL A 27 10.72 10.40 -7.03
CA VAL A 27 11.22 9.04 -6.83
C VAL A 27 12.06 8.58 -8.02
N ILE A 28 11.60 8.81 -9.26
CA ILE A 28 12.35 8.45 -10.47
C ILE A 28 13.71 9.17 -10.51
N LYS A 29 13.74 10.48 -10.22
CA LYS A 29 14.98 11.27 -10.20
C LYS A 29 15.95 10.82 -9.11
N SER A 30 15.43 10.42 -7.96
CA SER A 30 16.26 9.92 -6.85
C SER A 30 16.79 8.50 -7.07
N THR A 31 16.15 7.74 -7.98
CA THR A 31 16.41 6.31 -8.22
C THR A 31 16.29 5.40 -6.99
N GLN A 32 15.73 5.92 -5.91
CA GLN A 32 15.54 5.18 -4.65
C GLN A 32 14.18 4.46 -4.66
N PHE A 33 14.13 3.29 -5.27
CA PHE A 33 12.87 2.54 -5.45
C PHE A 33 12.58 1.55 -4.31
N ILE A 34 13.61 1.09 -3.59
CA ILE A 34 13.46 0.07 -2.55
C ILE A 34 13.70 0.71 -1.19
N LYS A 35 12.74 0.56 -0.27
CA LYS A 35 12.78 1.12 1.09
C LYS A 35 13.24 2.59 1.12
N SER A 36 12.73 3.35 0.16
CA SER A 36 13.05 4.77 0.07
C SER A 36 12.45 5.58 1.23
N GLY A 37 12.89 6.82 1.38
CA GLY A 37 12.28 7.76 2.31
C GLY A 37 10.77 7.90 2.14
N LYS A 38 10.25 7.79 0.91
CA LYS A 38 8.81 7.84 0.64
C LYS A 38 8.04 6.65 1.25
N VAL A 39 8.63 5.44 1.27
CA VAL A 39 8.03 4.28 1.94
C VAL A 39 7.99 4.49 3.44
N ILE A 40 9.09 4.95 4.03
CA ILE A 40 9.17 5.24 5.46
C ILE A 40 8.17 6.34 5.86
N ASP A 41 8.06 7.40 5.08
CA ASP A 41 7.09 8.48 5.32
C ASP A 41 5.65 7.96 5.22
N PHE A 42 5.37 7.07 4.27
CA PHE A 42 4.06 6.44 4.14
C PHE A 42 3.73 5.59 5.37
N GLU A 43 4.64 4.70 5.79
CA GLU A 43 4.46 3.88 7.00
C GLU A 43 4.19 4.75 8.22
N LYS A 44 4.96 5.82 8.40
CA LYS A 44 4.80 6.75 9.52
C LYS A 44 3.43 7.44 9.51
N LYS A 45 3.05 8.05 8.39
CA LYS A 45 1.76 8.77 8.26
C LYS A 45 0.57 7.83 8.45
N LEU A 46 0.66 6.63 7.90
CA LEU A 46 -0.41 5.64 8.04
C LEU A 46 -0.48 5.08 9.48
N SER A 47 0.68 4.90 10.13
CA SER A 47 0.74 4.52 11.54
C SER A 47 0.09 5.56 12.45
N GLU A 48 0.35 6.83 12.19
CA GLU A 48 -0.28 7.94 12.92
C GLU A 48 -1.81 7.97 12.69
N TYR A 49 -2.24 7.82 11.43
CA TYR A 49 -3.65 7.83 11.07
C TYR A 49 -4.44 6.67 11.70
N LEU A 50 -3.87 5.46 11.69
CA LEU A 50 -4.51 4.25 12.22
C LEU A 50 -4.24 4.03 13.72
N ASN A 51 -3.37 4.83 14.33
CA ASN A 51 -2.91 4.67 15.70
C ASN A 51 -2.37 3.25 15.99
N THR A 52 -1.59 2.70 15.05
CA THR A 52 -0.97 1.37 15.15
C THR A 52 0.32 1.33 14.32
N ASN A 53 1.14 0.31 14.56
CA ASN A 53 2.33 0.11 13.73
C ASN A 53 1.95 -0.38 12.34
N VAL A 54 2.56 0.21 11.32
CA VAL A 54 2.36 -0.16 9.91
C VAL A 54 3.69 -0.57 9.30
N ILE A 55 3.67 -1.67 8.58
CA ILE A 55 4.80 -2.18 7.79
C ILE A 55 4.34 -2.32 6.35
N ALA A 56 5.01 -1.65 5.42
CA ALA A 56 4.70 -1.73 4.01
C ALA A 56 5.17 -3.07 3.43
N CYS A 57 4.37 -3.64 2.54
CA CYS A 57 4.67 -4.85 1.79
C CYS A 57 4.21 -4.69 0.33
N GLY A 58 4.50 -5.66 -0.52
CA GLY A 58 4.23 -5.55 -1.95
C GLY A 58 2.76 -5.53 -2.33
N ASN A 59 1.94 -6.31 -1.62
CA ASN A 59 0.50 -6.45 -1.88
C ASN A 59 -0.21 -7.14 -0.71
N GLY A 60 -1.55 -7.26 -0.81
CA GLY A 60 -2.36 -7.89 0.23
C GLY A 60 -2.09 -9.40 0.43
N THR A 61 -1.74 -10.13 -0.62
CA THR A 61 -1.37 -11.55 -0.52
C THR A 61 -0.09 -11.72 0.30
N ASP A 62 0.92 -10.90 0.02
CA ASP A 62 2.17 -10.89 0.80
C ASP A 62 1.90 -10.50 2.25
N ALA A 63 1.03 -9.51 2.48
CA ALA A 63 0.64 -9.10 3.83
C ALA A 63 0.04 -10.25 4.64
N LEU A 64 -0.86 -11.04 4.06
CA LEU A 64 -1.45 -12.21 4.70
C LEU A 64 -0.41 -13.28 4.99
N GLN A 65 0.49 -13.56 4.05
CA GLN A 65 1.57 -14.53 4.25
C GLN A 65 2.51 -14.10 5.39
N ILE A 66 2.91 -12.84 5.41
CA ILE A 66 3.76 -12.28 6.45
C ILE A 66 3.07 -12.36 7.82
N ALA A 67 1.77 -12.07 7.88
CA ALA A 67 0.99 -12.18 9.11
C ALA A 67 0.97 -13.64 9.64
N PHE A 68 0.74 -14.62 8.77
CA PHE A 68 0.78 -16.04 9.17
C PHE A 68 2.17 -16.47 9.63
N MET A 69 3.22 -16.02 8.96
CA MET A 69 4.60 -16.29 9.41
C MET A 69 4.87 -15.68 10.79
N ALA A 70 4.40 -14.46 11.03
CA ALA A 70 4.57 -13.78 12.31
C ALA A 70 3.81 -14.48 13.47
N LEU A 71 2.69 -15.14 13.17
CA LEU A 71 1.95 -15.95 14.16
C LEU A 71 2.65 -17.27 14.48
N GLY A 72 3.66 -17.66 13.72
CA GLY A 72 4.40 -18.89 13.97
C GLY A 72 3.59 -20.17 13.77
N LEU A 73 2.65 -20.17 12.83
CA LEU A 73 1.80 -21.31 12.51
C LEU A 73 2.63 -22.57 12.18
N GLN A 74 2.19 -23.70 12.70
CA GLN A 74 2.83 -24.99 12.50
C GLN A 74 1.95 -25.92 11.65
N PRO A 75 2.53 -26.96 11.03
CA PRO A 75 1.75 -27.98 10.34
C PRO A 75 0.69 -28.59 11.28
N GLY A 76 -0.57 -28.55 10.86
CA GLY A 76 -1.71 -29.00 11.66
C GLY A 76 -2.54 -27.88 12.33
N ASP A 77 -2.01 -26.66 12.35
CA ASP A 77 -2.80 -25.49 12.81
C ASP A 77 -3.89 -25.15 11.79
N GLU A 78 -5.03 -24.73 12.29
CA GLU A 78 -6.18 -24.36 11.47
C GLU A 78 -6.39 -22.84 11.49
N VAL A 79 -6.75 -22.27 10.34
CA VAL A 79 -7.05 -20.84 10.20
C VAL A 79 -8.43 -20.70 9.58
N ILE A 80 -9.30 -19.92 10.24
CA ILE A 80 -10.61 -19.59 9.71
C ILE A 80 -10.52 -18.25 9.00
N THR A 81 -10.97 -18.22 7.76
CA THR A 81 -10.95 -17.01 6.91
C THR A 81 -12.20 -16.95 6.05
N THR A 82 -12.39 -15.83 5.34
CA THR A 82 -13.49 -15.62 4.38
C THR A 82 -13.20 -16.31 3.06
#